data_e60cd778edaace839f0a073d05220026
#
_entry.id   e60cd778edaace839f0a073d05220026
#
_cell.length_a   1.000
_cell.length_b   1.000
_cell.length_c   1.000
_cell.angle_alpha   90.00
_cell.angle_beta   90.00
_cell.angle_gamma   90.00
#
_symmetry.space_group_name_H-M   'P 1'
#
loop_
_entity.id
_entity.type
_entity.pdbx_description
1 polymer ?
#
loop_
_entity_poly.entity_id
_entity_poly.type
_entity_poly.pdbx_seq_one_letter_code
_entity_poly.pdbx_strand_id
1 'polypeptide(L)'
;MRIWKWLGAGIVAFAVVVSLINASWIAPRSKKPLILVAHRGLAQQFDRAGVGPETCTATRIRPGSEHDFIENTLRSLSNARHFGADAIELDVHPTSDGQMVVFHDWTLDCRTDGKGPVRRKTLAELKKLDVGYGYTADGGRTFPLRGKGVGGMPTVEEALRETPRMRLF
;
A
#
# COMPACT_ATOMS: atom_id res chain seq x y z
N MET A 1 52.80 20.77 12.63
CA MET A 1 52.61 19.75 11.54
C MET A 1 52.32 18.34 11.99
N ARG A 2 52.85 17.79 13.08
CA ARG A 2 52.60 16.38 13.52
C ARG A 2 51.15 16.13 13.99
N ILE A 3 50.53 17.05 14.73
CA ILE A 3 49.17 16.89 15.29
C ILE A 3 48.13 16.72 14.20
N TRP A 4 48.20 17.51 13.13
CA TRP A 4 47.25 17.44 11.99
C TRP A 4 47.30 16.10 11.24
N LYS A 5 48.47 15.44 11.20
CA LYS A 5 48.59 14.10 10.60
C LYS A 5 47.91 13.03 11.43
N TRP A 6 47.99 13.14 12.76
CA TRP A 6 47.29 12.20 13.67
C TRP A 6 45.79 12.41 13.68
N LEU A 7 45.31 13.67 13.61
CA LEU A 7 43.88 13.99 13.46
C LEU A 7 43.31 13.42 12.14
N GLY A 8 44.03 13.61 11.05
CA GLY A 8 43.64 13.07 9.74
C GLY A 8 43.56 11.53 9.76
N ALA A 9 44.58 10.87 10.32
CA ALA A 9 44.60 9.41 10.47
C ALA A 9 43.42 8.90 11.33
N GLY A 10 43.09 9.61 12.42
CA GLY A 10 41.95 9.26 13.28
C GLY A 10 40.62 9.36 12.57
N ILE A 11 40.43 10.43 11.77
CA ILE A 11 39.20 10.60 10.97
C ILE A 11 39.03 9.48 9.91
N VAL A 12 40.15 9.14 9.23
CA VAL A 12 40.14 8.06 8.24
C VAL A 12 39.83 6.71 8.93
N ALA A 13 40.46 6.40 10.02
CA ALA A 13 40.23 5.17 10.78
C ALA A 13 38.76 5.10 11.24
N PHE A 14 38.20 6.20 11.75
CA PHE A 14 36.81 6.27 12.15
C PHE A 14 35.85 6.05 10.95
N ALA A 15 36.11 6.69 9.82
CA ALA A 15 35.31 6.52 8.60
C ALA A 15 35.35 5.06 8.10
N VAL A 16 36.51 4.42 8.14
CA VAL A 16 36.68 2.99 7.80
C VAL A 16 35.87 2.10 8.75
N VAL A 17 35.95 2.33 10.05
CA VAL A 17 35.18 1.54 11.04
C VAL A 17 33.68 1.71 10.82
N VAL A 18 33.20 2.93 10.64
CA VAL A 18 31.79 3.20 10.36
C VAL A 18 31.35 2.50 9.07
N SER A 19 32.16 2.57 8.01
CA SER A 19 31.87 1.90 6.74
C SER A 19 31.81 0.38 6.89
N LEU A 20 32.73 -0.23 7.65
CA LEU A 20 32.75 -1.66 7.91
C LEU A 20 31.54 -2.11 8.74
N ILE A 21 31.18 -1.37 9.80
CA ILE A 21 30.03 -1.69 10.65
C ILE A 21 28.71 -1.64 9.84
N ASN A 22 28.61 -0.73 8.87
CA ASN A 22 27.45 -0.58 8.00
C ASN A 22 27.51 -1.43 6.71
N ALA A 23 28.57 -2.20 6.51
CA ALA A 23 28.72 -3.01 5.31
C ALA A 23 27.83 -4.26 5.37
N SER A 24 26.88 -4.37 4.47
CA SER A 24 25.90 -5.48 4.41
C SER A 24 26.56 -6.87 4.22
N TRP A 25 27.76 -6.93 3.65
CA TRP A 25 28.53 -8.17 3.46
C TRP A 25 29.25 -8.65 4.73
N ILE A 26 29.42 -7.77 5.76
CA ILE A 26 29.95 -8.13 7.09
C ILE A 26 28.80 -8.46 8.05
N ALA A 27 27.62 -7.87 7.83
CA ALA A 27 26.45 -8.09 8.69
C ALA A 27 26.08 -9.59 8.71
N PRO A 28 25.79 -10.16 9.89
CA PRO A 28 25.27 -11.52 9.95
C PRO A 28 24.00 -11.64 9.11
N ARG A 29 23.97 -12.61 8.19
CA ARG A 29 22.74 -12.88 7.44
C ARG A 29 21.65 -13.28 8.41
N SER A 30 20.53 -12.60 8.38
CA SER A 30 19.38 -12.98 9.17
C SER A 30 18.96 -14.42 8.82
N LYS A 31 18.88 -15.28 9.83
CA LYS A 31 18.32 -16.64 9.68
C LYS A 31 16.80 -16.65 9.80
N LYS A 32 16.18 -15.48 10.01
CA LYS A 32 14.71 -15.38 10.07
C LYS A 32 14.14 -15.59 8.68
N PRO A 33 13.03 -16.32 8.55
CA PRO A 33 12.35 -16.47 7.28
C PRO A 33 11.90 -15.09 6.77
N LEU A 34 11.83 -14.94 5.46
CA LEU A 34 11.21 -13.77 4.84
C LEU A 34 9.73 -13.74 5.23
N ILE A 35 9.23 -12.56 5.52
CA ILE A 35 7.81 -12.31 5.74
C ILE A 35 7.30 -11.60 4.49
N LEU A 36 6.33 -12.20 3.80
CA LEU A 36 5.70 -11.62 2.64
C LEU A 36 4.51 -10.80 3.09
N VAL A 37 4.55 -9.50 2.81
CA VAL A 37 3.47 -8.56 3.16
C VAL A 37 2.71 -8.21 1.89
N ALA A 38 1.41 -8.48 1.90
CA ALA A 38 0.51 -8.04 0.84
C ALA A 38 0.16 -6.55 1.09
N HIS A 39 0.69 -5.68 0.25
CA HIS A 39 0.44 -4.24 0.30
C HIS A 39 -0.97 -3.93 -0.21
N ARG A 40 -1.84 -3.47 0.70
CA ARG A 40 -3.29 -3.25 0.46
C ARG A 40 -4.05 -4.53 0.08
N GLY A 41 -3.57 -5.69 0.54
CA GLY A 41 -4.02 -7.00 0.09
C GLY A 41 -3.53 -7.33 -1.32
N LEU A 42 -4.41 -7.84 -2.18
CA LEU A 42 -4.11 -8.10 -3.60
C LEU A 42 -4.48 -6.86 -4.43
N ALA A 43 -3.47 -6.14 -4.92
CA ALA A 43 -3.63 -4.89 -5.64
C ALA A 43 -3.30 -5.04 -7.13
N GLN A 44 -3.90 -4.20 -7.97
CA GLN A 44 -3.53 -4.08 -9.37
C GLN A 44 -2.11 -3.52 -9.51
N GLN A 45 -1.31 -4.09 -10.39
CA GLN A 45 -0.03 -3.50 -10.74
C GLN A 45 -0.22 -2.23 -11.56
N PHE A 46 0.65 -1.24 -11.35
CA PHE A 46 0.61 0.02 -12.10
C PHE A 46 2.00 0.43 -12.58
N ASP A 47 2.04 1.33 -13.57
CA ASP A 47 3.29 1.93 -14.03
C ASP A 47 3.83 2.89 -12.97
N ARG A 48 5.07 2.64 -12.52
CA ARG A 48 5.73 3.41 -11.45
C ARG A 48 6.54 4.60 -11.95
N ALA A 49 6.68 4.80 -13.26
CA ALA A 49 7.44 5.89 -13.79
C ALA A 49 6.83 7.25 -13.42
N GLY A 50 7.59 8.12 -12.73
CA GLY A 50 7.14 9.45 -12.32
C GLY A 50 5.98 9.49 -11.31
N VAL A 51 5.77 8.42 -10.54
CA VAL A 51 4.74 8.39 -9.48
C VAL A 51 5.20 9.23 -8.29
N GLY A 52 4.37 10.17 -7.87
CA GLY A 52 4.49 10.97 -6.66
C GLY A 52 3.31 10.72 -5.70
N PRO A 53 3.32 11.38 -4.53
CA PRO A 53 2.30 11.18 -3.48
C PRO A 53 0.85 11.40 -3.94
N GLU A 54 0.64 12.35 -4.86
CA GLU A 54 -0.68 12.73 -5.38
C GLU A 54 -1.06 12.02 -6.69
N THR A 55 -0.24 11.06 -7.14
CA THR A 55 -0.50 10.38 -8.42
C THR A 55 -1.65 9.40 -8.28
N CYS A 56 -2.69 9.57 -9.10
CA CYS A 56 -3.78 8.59 -9.23
C CYS A 56 -3.29 7.31 -9.91
N THR A 57 -2.85 6.33 -9.15
CA THR A 57 -2.30 5.09 -9.68
C THR A 57 -3.34 4.18 -10.33
N ALA A 58 -4.63 4.35 -9.98
CA ALA A 58 -5.72 3.63 -10.61
C ALA A 58 -5.84 3.93 -12.12
N THR A 59 -5.47 5.14 -12.56
CA THR A 59 -5.49 5.52 -13.98
C THR A 59 -4.30 5.00 -14.79
N ARG A 60 -3.44 4.19 -14.18
CA ARG A 60 -2.17 3.72 -14.76
C ARG A 60 -1.94 2.24 -14.50
N ILE A 61 -3.00 1.44 -14.31
CA ILE A 61 -2.84 0.00 -14.10
C ILE A 61 -2.20 -0.65 -15.34
N ARG A 62 -1.45 -1.73 -15.12
CA ARG A 62 -0.85 -2.48 -16.23
C ARG A 62 -1.93 -3.28 -16.94
N PRO A 63 -1.89 -3.31 -18.30
CA PRO A 63 -2.78 -4.18 -19.07
C PRO A 63 -2.51 -5.65 -18.75
N GLY A 64 -3.55 -6.50 -18.87
CA GLY A 64 -3.40 -7.94 -18.72
C GLY A 64 -3.22 -8.40 -17.26
N SER A 65 -3.81 -7.69 -16.30
CA SER A 65 -3.87 -8.17 -14.92
C SER A 65 -4.44 -9.60 -14.87
N GLU A 66 -3.73 -10.48 -14.17
CA GLU A 66 -4.13 -11.89 -14.00
C GLU A 66 -5.33 -12.06 -13.08
N HIS A 67 -5.79 -10.98 -12.44
CA HIS A 67 -6.88 -10.99 -11.49
C HIS A 67 -7.69 -9.68 -11.50
N ASP A 68 -8.89 -9.72 -10.94
CA ASP A 68 -9.80 -8.58 -10.78
C ASP A 68 -9.93 -8.10 -9.31
N PHE A 69 -8.98 -8.41 -8.46
CA PHE A 69 -8.95 -7.90 -7.10
C PHE A 69 -8.73 -6.39 -7.09
N ILE A 70 -9.47 -5.72 -6.20
CA ILE A 70 -9.35 -4.28 -5.92
C ILE A 70 -8.71 -4.14 -4.55
N GLU A 71 -7.65 -3.37 -4.44
CA GLU A 71 -6.92 -3.11 -3.20
C GLU A 71 -7.85 -2.64 -2.07
N ASN A 72 -7.49 -2.93 -0.82
CA ASN A 72 -8.23 -2.49 0.36
C ASN A 72 -9.71 -2.97 0.41
N THR A 73 -10.09 -4.00 -0.35
CA THR A 73 -11.41 -4.63 -0.26
C THR A 73 -11.35 -5.95 0.51
N LEU A 74 -12.45 -6.37 1.14
CA LEU A 74 -12.50 -7.65 1.87
C LEU A 74 -12.07 -8.82 1.00
N ARG A 75 -12.49 -8.85 -0.26
CA ARG A 75 -12.10 -9.89 -1.23
C ARG A 75 -10.59 -9.92 -1.46
N SER A 76 -9.96 -8.77 -1.57
CA SER A 76 -8.52 -8.63 -1.74
C SER A 76 -7.76 -9.07 -0.48
N LEU A 77 -8.19 -8.60 0.69
CA LEU A 77 -7.55 -8.90 1.98
C LEU A 77 -7.65 -10.39 2.32
N SER A 78 -8.86 -10.98 2.24
CA SER A 78 -9.08 -12.40 2.61
C SER A 78 -8.35 -13.38 1.69
N ASN A 79 -8.14 -13.03 0.42
CA ASN A 79 -7.42 -13.88 -0.54
C ASN A 79 -5.90 -13.75 -0.48
N ALA A 80 -5.33 -12.72 0.17
CA ALA A 80 -3.89 -12.49 0.21
C ALA A 80 -3.10 -13.72 0.70
N ARG A 81 -3.62 -14.46 1.68
CA ARG A 81 -3.01 -15.69 2.18
C ARG A 81 -2.91 -16.80 1.14
N HIS A 82 -3.91 -16.96 0.27
CA HIS A 82 -3.90 -17.97 -0.79
C HIS A 82 -2.78 -17.70 -1.81
N PHE A 83 -2.37 -16.44 -1.92
CA PHE A 83 -1.23 -16.01 -2.76
C PHE A 83 0.09 -15.97 -1.99
N GLY A 84 0.16 -16.57 -0.80
CA GLY A 84 1.40 -16.76 -0.04
C GLY A 84 1.79 -15.60 0.88
N ALA A 85 0.91 -14.63 1.13
CA ALA A 85 1.20 -13.57 2.08
C ALA A 85 1.16 -14.07 3.53
N ASP A 86 2.14 -13.66 4.34
CA ASP A 86 2.21 -13.90 5.79
C ASP A 86 1.51 -12.80 6.59
N ALA A 87 1.40 -11.62 5.99
CA ALA A 87 0.82 -10.42 6.59
C ALA A 87 0.17 -9.55 5.52
N ILE A 88 -0.69 -8.63 5.96
CA ILE A 88 -1.38 -7.65 5.10
C ILE A 88 -1.09 -6.26 5.65
N GLU A 89 -0.75 -5.35 4.78
CA GLU A 89 -0.78 -3.93 5.04
C GLU A 89 -2.06 -3.34 4.47
N LEU A 90 -2.67 -2.39 5.18
CA LEU A 90 -3.89 -1.70 4.78
C LEU A 90 -3.88 -0.24 5.24
N ASP A 91 -4.53 0.61 4.46
CA ASP A 91 -4.66 2.04 4.76
C ASP A 91 -6.00 2.34 5.42
N VAL A 92 -6.02 3.25 6.39
CA VAL A 92 -7.24 3.57 7.14
C VAL A 92 -7.54 5.07 7.17
N HIS A 93 -8.82 5.41 7.10
CA HIS A 93 -9.32 6.78 7.24
C HIS A 93 -10.51 6.86 8.19
N PRO A 94 -10.60 7.91 9.01
CA PRO A 94 -11.82 8.18 9.76
C PRO A 94 -12.91 8.72 8.85
N THR A 95 -14.17 8.37 9.12
CA THR A 95 -15.36 8.95 8.52
C THR A 95 -15.90 10.12 9.34
N SER A 96 -16.85 10.89 8.79
CA SER A 96 -17.47 12.00 9.49
C SER A 96 -18.36 11.58 10.67
N ASP A 97 -18.82 10.33 10.68
CA ASP A 97 -19.62 9.72 11.75
C ASP A 97 -18.80 8.80 12.69
N GLY A 98 -17.46 8.96 12.68
CA GLY A 98 -16.56 8.33 13.65
C GLY A 98 -16.24 6.86 13.40
N GLN A 99 -16.55 6.33 12.21
CA GLN A 99 -16.13 5.00 11.82
C GLN A 99 -14.73 5.01 11.20
N MET A 100 -14.05 3.87 11.17
CA MET A 100 -12.76 3.70 10.50
C MET A 100 -12.96 2.82 9.26
N VAL A 101 -12.66 3.36 8.08
CA VAL A 101 -12.74 2.63 6.80
C VAL A 101 -11.36 2.31 6.24
N VAL A 102 -11.28 1.24 5.47
CA VAL A 102 -10.04 0.81 4.78
C VAL A 102 -10.06 1.37 3.36
N PHE A 103 -9.18 2.32 3.09
CA PHE A 103 -9.05 2.99 1.81
C PHE A 103 -7.74 3.78 1.77
N HIS A 104 -7.06 3.86 0.61
CA HIS A 104 -5.75 4.49 0.52
C HIS A 104 -5.78 6.01 0.36
N ASP A 105 -6.56 6.51 -0.61
CA ASP A 105 -6.47 7.90 -1.02
C ASP A 105 -7.19 8.83 -0.01
N TRP A 106 -6.66 10.03 0.19
CA TRP A 106 -7.31 11.04 1.03
C TRP A 106 -8.65 11.51 0.47
N THR A 107 -8.84 11.38 -0.85
CA THR A 107 -10.04 11.77 -1.56
C THR A 107 -10.60 10.61 -2.39
N LEU A 108 -11.88 10.66 -2.67
CA LEU A 108 -12.62 9.64 -3.42
C LEU A 108 -12.40 9.71 -4.93
N ASP A 109 -11.87 10.82 -5.42
CA ASP A 109 -11.89 11.27 -6.81
C ASP A 109 -11.18 10.36 -7.80
N CYS A 110 -10.13 9.66 -7.35
CA CYS A 110 -9.29 8.82 -8.20
C CYS A 110 -9.91 7.44 -8.46
N ARG A 111 -10.34 6.75 -7.40
CA ARG A 111 -10.67 5.32 -7.45
C ARG A 111 -12.15 5.03 -7.48
N THR A 112 -12.97 5.99 -7.05
CA THR A 112 -14.42 5.80 -6.89
C THR A 112 -15.23 6.72 -7.78
N ASP A 113 -16.53 6.50 -7.83
CA ASP A 113 -17.53 7.41 -8.42
C ASP A 113 -17.92 8.57 -7.48
N GLY A 114 -17.39 8.58 -6.24
CA GLY A 114 -17.55 9.66 -5.28
C GLY A 114 -16.57 10.82 -5.49
N LYS A 115 -16.77 11.90 -4.72
CA LYS A 115 -15.96 13.11 -4.78
C LYS A 115 -15.60 13.66 -3.41
N GLY A 116 -14.41 14.25 -3.32
CA GLY A 116 -13.93 14.98 -2.15
C GLY A 116 -13.35 14.07 -1.06
N PRO A 117 -12.99 14.65 0.11
CA PRO A 117 -12.27 13.94 1.17
C PRO A 117 -13.09 12.82 1.83
N VAL A 118 -12.49 11.66 2.02
CA VAL A 118 -13.07 10.49 2.72
C VAL A 118 -13.62 10.90 4.10
N ARG A 119 -12.82 11.63 4.88
CA ARG A 119 -13.17 12.06 6.23
C ARG A 119 -14.41 12.99 6.36
N ARG A 120 -14.93 13.48 5.23
CA ARG A 120 -16.16 14.30 5.19
C ARG A 120 -17.40 13.51 4.83
N LYS A 121 -17.27 12.21 4.64
CA LYS A 121 -18.39 11.32 4.30
C LYS A 121 -18.71 10.42 5.49
N THR A 122 -19.98 10.08 5.61
CA THR A 122 -20.45 9.04 6.53
C THR A 122 -20.14 7.66 5.98
N LEU A 123 -20.08 6.64 6.86
CA LEU A 123 -19.95 5.25 6.41
C LEU A 123 -21.06 4.86 5.42
N ALA A 124 -22.29 5.28 5.67
CA ALA A 124 -23.41 4.97 4.80
C ALA A 124 -23.28 5.56 3.38
N GLU A 125 -22.65 6.73 3.24
CA GLU A 125 -22.33 7.32 1.93
C GLU A 125 -21.20 6.53 1.25
N LEU A 126 -20.13 6.20 1.98
CA LEU A 126 -18.98 5.47 1.44
C LEU A 126 -19.34 4.06 0.98
N LYS A 127 -20.21 3.36 1.70
CA LYS A 127 -20.71 2.02 1.33
C LYS A 127 -21.57 1.97 0.06
N LYS A 128 -21.92 3.11 -0.53
CA LYS A 128 -22.64 3.18 -1.81
C LYS A 128 -21.70 3.29 -3.01
N LEU A 129 -20.44 3.64 -2.77
CA LEU A 129 -19.48 3.94 -3.82
C LEU A 129 -18.90 2.65 -4.44
N ASP A 130 -18.54 2.77 -5.71
CA ASP A 130 -17.78 1.78 -6.46
C ASP A 130 -16.27 2.07 -6.33
N VAL A 131 -15.56 1.33 -5.50
CA VAL A 131 -14.09 1.47 -5.32
C VAL A 131 -13.29 0.94 -6.51
N GLY A 132 -13.94 0.34 -7.51
CA GLY A 132 -13.33 -0.10 -8.77
C GLY A 132 -13.49 0.89 -9.94
N TYR A 133 -14.17 2.03 -9.71
CA TYR A 133 -14.68 2.91 -10.77
C TYR A 133 -13.59 3.52 -11.65
N GLY A 134 -12.46 3.97 -11.06
CA GLY A 134 -11.42 4.74 -11.74
C GLY A 134 -10.30 3.94 -12.39
N TYR A 135 -10.31 2.62 -12.30
CA TYR A 135 -9.20 1.78 -12.77
C TYR A 135 -9.19 1.63 -14.29
N THR A 136 -8.10 2.10 -14.94
CA THR A 136 -7.89 2.03 -16.38
C THR A 136 -6.42 1.82 -16.73
N ALA A 137 -6.17 1.07 -17.81
CA ALA A 137 -4.83 0.80 -18.35
C ALA A 137 -4.53 1.58 -19.63
N ASP A 138 -5.51 2.27 -20.20
CA ASP A 138 -5.47 2.80 -21.57
C ASP A 138 -5.91 4.27 -21.67
N GLY A 139 -5.68 5.02 -20.58
CA GLY A 139 -6.00 6.45 -20.53
C GLY A 139 -7.50 6.74 -20.46
N GLY A 140 -8.30 5.84 -19.89
CA GLY A 140 -9.73 6.07 -19.67
C GLY A 140 -10.62 5.62 -20.82
N ARG A 141 -10.12 4.81 -21.75
CA ARG A 141 -10.94 4.22 -22.82
C ARG A 141 -11.72 3.01 -22.31
N THR A 142 -11.12 2.21 -21.43
CA THR A 142 -11.78 1.08 -20.78
C THR A 142 -11.58 1.12 -19.27
N PHE A 143 -12.53 0.57 -18.52
CA PHE A 143 -12.52 0.51 -17.06
C PHE A 143 -12.87 -0.90 -16.58
N PRO A 144 -11.89 -1.82 -16.51
CA PRO A 144 -12.14 -3.26 -16.30
C PRO A 144 -12.71 -3.63 -14.93
N LEU A 145 -12.57 -2.75 -13.93
CA LEU A 145 -13.03 -2.98 -12.55
C LEU A 145 -14.29 -2.19 -12.20
N ARG A 146 -14.76 -1.32 -13.07
CA ARG A 146 -15.97 -0.52 -12.83
C ARG A 146 -17.19 -1.42 -12.65
N GLY A 147 -17.98 -1.15 -11.61
CA GLY A 147 -19.11 -1.96 -11.19
C GLY A 147 -18.77 -3.17 -10.34
N LYS A 148 -17.49 -3.54 -10.23
CA LYS A 148 -17.04 -4.70 -9.43
C LYS A 148 -16.72 -4.35 -7.97
N GLY A 149 -16.64 -3.08 -7.65
CA GLY A 149 -16.29 -2.56 -6.33
C GLY A 149 -17.42 -1.83 -5.61
N VAL A 150 -18.66 -1.95 -6.05
CA VAL A 150 -19.80 -1.28 -5.41
C VAL A 150 -19.98 -1.78 -3.99
N GLY A 151 -19.99 -0.86 -3.01
CA GLY A 151 -20.04 -1.19 -1.58
C GLY A 151 -18.77 -1.81 -1.03
N GLY A 152 -17.70 -1.88 -1.83
CA GLY A 152 -16.48 -2.61 -1.54
C GLY A 152 -15.50 -1.93 -0.56
N MET A 153 -15.80 -0.73 -0.06
CA MET A 153 -14.98 -0.05 0.97
C MET A 153 -15.32 -0.64 2.35
N PRO A 154 -14.44 -1.45 2.99
CA PRO A 154 -14.76 -2.07 4.26
C PRO A 154 -14.46 -1.14 5.44
N THR A 155 -15.05 -1.44 6.59
CA THR A 155 -14.54 -0.92 7.86
C THR A 155 -13.32 -1.73 8.32
N VAL A 156 -12.53 -1.14 9.24
CA VAL A 156 -11.43 -1.87 9.89
C VAL A 156 -11.95 -3.10 10.64
N GLU A 157 -13.11 -2.99 11.29
CA GLU A 157 -13.73 -4.11 11.99
C GLU A 157 -14.09 -5.26 11.02
N GLU A 158 -14.66 -4.95 9.86
CA GLU A 158 -14.94 -5.95 8.81
C GLU A 158 -13.65 -6.61 8.32
N ALA A 159 -12.58 -5.83 8.08
CA ALA A 159 -11.29 -6.35 7.65
C ALA A 159 -10.67 -7.31 8.69
N LEU A 160 -10.68 -6.93 9.97
CA LEU A 160 -10.20 -7.77 11.08
C LEU A 160 -10.99 -9.08 11.19
N ARG A 161 -12.30 -9.04 10.99
CA ARG A 161 -13.18 -10.21 11.04
C ARG A 161 -12.92 -11.19 9.90
N GLU A 162 -12.68 -10.66 8.69
CA GLU A 162 -12.42 -11.48 7.49
C GLU A 162 -10.99 -12.05 7.43
N THR A 163 -10.06 -11.49 8.21
CA THR A 163 -8.64 -11.89 8.20
C THR A 163 -8.13 -12.35 9.59
N PRO A 164 -8.85 -13.22 10.34
CA PRO A 164 -8.58 -13.50 11.76
C PRO A 164 -7.24 -14.21 12.01
N ARG A 165 -6.59 -14.74 10.98
CA ARG A 165 -5.30 -15.46 11.06
C ARG A 165 -4.15 -14.72 10.38
N MET A 166 -4.37 -13.48 9.96
CA MET A 166 -3.37 -12.65 9.33
C MET A 166 -2.87 -11.57 10.29
N ARG A 167 -1.60 -11.21 10.17
CA ARG A 167 -1.09 -9.99 10.80
C ARG A 167 -1.51 -8.82 9.92
N LEU A 168 -2.12 -7.81 10.53
CA LEU A 168 -2.46 -6.55 9.86
C LEU A 168 -1.53 -5.45 10.35
N PHE A 169 -1.12 -4.57 9.44
CA PHE A 169 -0.28 -3.41 9.69
C PHE A 169 -0.95 -2.14 9.16
#